data_11e9c54b074849aaf691e70f35b1b985
#
_entry.id   11e9c54b074849aaf691e70f35b1b985
#
_cell.length_a   1.000
_cell.length_b   1.000
_cell.length_c   1.000
_cell.angle_alpha   90.00
_cell.angle_beta   90.00
_cell.angle_gamma   90.00
#
_symmetry.space_group_name_H-M   'P 1'
#
loop_
_entity.id
_entity.type
_entity.pdbx_description
1 polymer ?
#
loop_
_entity_poly.entity_id
_entity_poly.type
_entity_poly.pdbx_seq_one_letter_code
_entity_poly.pdbx_strand_id
1 'polypeptide(L)'
;SRLCYWFTELGIKQIHISPDVNYTNAVHADKWIPVLPNTDAALQLAIAYTWIKEGTYDQAYLDTHAVGFENFRHYVLGGEDGVPKTPKWAERICVPSYTIKALARYWAAHAVSIAHCNGGSFIRSCFAHEPARLEVALLGMQGVGKPGANQFKFMEWTLFGIPTLDPLPPSVH
;
A
#
# COMPACT_ATOMS: atom_id res chain seq x y z
N SER A 1 -0.75 -16.34 7.06
CA SER A 1 -1.78 -17.14 6.38
C SER A 1 -3.09 -17.31 7.16
N ARG A 2 -3.12 -17.53 8.49
CA ARG A 2 -4.39 -17.65 9.24
C ARG A 2 -5.31 -16.45 9.06
N LEU A 3 -4.78 -15.23 9.07
CA LEU A 3 -5.58 -14.03 8.83
C LEU A 3 -6.15 -13.99 7.41
N CYS A 4 -5.41 -14.42 6.41
CA CYS A 4 -5.91 -14.50 5.04
C CYS A 4 -7.05 -15.52 4.90
N TYR A 5 -6.98 -16.66 5.59
CA TYR A 5 -8.10 -17.60 5.67
C TYR A 5 -9.33 -16.95 6.27
N TRP A 6 -9.17 -16.27 7.39
CA TRP A 6 -10.26 -15.57 8.04
C TRP A 6 -10.87 -14.48 7.15
N PHE A 7 -10.06 -13.72 6.44
CA PHE A 7 -10.57 -12.75 5.47
C PHE A 7 -11.38 -13.43 4.35
N THR A 8 -10.92 -14.58 3.87
CA THR A 8 -11.67 -15.37 2.88
C THR A 8 -13.02 -15.83 3.42
N GLU A 9 -13.07 -16.33 4.67
CA GLU A 9 -14.29 -16.75 5.33
C GLU A 9 -15.28 -15.59 5.54
N LEU A 10 -14.77 -14.39 5.80
CA LEU A 10 -15.57 -13.16 5.92
C LEU A 10 -16.00 -12.58 4.57
N GLY A 11 -15.58 -13.17 3.45
CA GLY A 11 -15.88 -12.67 2.11
C GLY A 11 -15.13 -11.39 1.73
N ILE A 12 -14.05 -11.06 2.45
CA ILE A 12 -13.22 -9.89 2.15
C ILE A 12 -12.35 -10.19 0.93
N LYS A 13 -12.46 -9.36 -0.10
CA LYS A 13 -11.64 -9.46 -1.31
C LYS A 13 -10.18 -9.11 -1.03
N GLN A 14 -9.28 -9.98 -1.48
CA GLN A 14 -7.85 -9.84 -1.23
C GLN A 14 -7.09 -9.60 -2.53
N ILE A 15 -6.53 -8.40 -2.70
CA ILE A 15 -5.63 -8.06 -3.80
C ILE A 15 -4.21 -8.12 -3.26
N HIS A 16 -3.42 -9.05 -3.75
CA HIS A 16 -2.04 -9.21 -3.35
C HIS A 16 -1.10 -8.56 -4.36
N ILE A 17 -0.22 -7.69 -3.86
CA ILE A 17 0.79 -6.99 -4.66
C ILE A 17 2.15 -7.49 -4.19
N SER A 18 2.83 -8.25 -5.03
CA SER A 18 4.12 -8.85 -4.69
C SER A 18 4.88 -9.28 -5.95
N PRO A 19 6.22 -9.34 -5.91
CA PRO A 19 7.02 -9.71 -7.07
C PRO A 19 6.92 -11.18 -7.46
N ASP A 20 6.54 -12.04 -6.55
CA ASP A 20 6.50 -13.49 -6.73
C ASP A 20 5.16 -14.11 -6.28
N VAL A 21 4.86 -15.27 -6.79
CA VAL A 21 3.74 -16.09 -6.33
C VAL A 21 4.23 -17.00 -5.21
N ASN A 22 3.87 -16.64 -3.98
CA ASN A 22 4.07 -17.49 -2.82
C ASN A 22 2.79 -18.24 -2.45
N TYR A 23 2.85 -19.14 -1.46
CA TYR A 23 1.68 -19.92 -1.03
C TYR A 23 0.49 -19.06 -0.62
N THR A 24 0.72 -17.92 0.03
CA THR A 24 -0.36 -17.02 0.45
C THR A 24 -1.07 -16.42 -0.77
N ASN A 25 -0.32 -15.98 -1.76
CA ASN A 25 -0.88 -15.43 -3.00
C ASN A 25 -1.65 -16.50 -3.78
N ALA A 26 -1.06 -17.71 -3.90
CA ALA A 26 -1.67 -18.80 -4.66
C ALA A 26 -3.00 -19.28 -4.06
N VAL A 27 -3.16 -19.21 -2.75
CA VAL A 27 -4.35 -19.74 -2.04
C VAL A 27 -5.39 -18.67 -1.78
N HIS A 28 -4.99 -17.43 -1.48
CA HIS A 28 -5.90 -16.42 -0.93
C HIS A 28 -6.13 -15.21 -1.83
N ALA A 29 -5.28 -14.96 -2.84
CA ALA A 29 -5.46 -13.78 -3.68
C ALA A 29 -6.65 -13.93 -4.63
N ASP A 30 -7.67 -13.10 -4.50
CA ASP A 30 -8.68 -12.91 -5.55
C ASP A 30 -8.05 -12.30 -6.81
N LYS A 31 -7.02 -11.47 -6.61
CA LYS A 31 -6.19 -10.89 -7.65
C LYS A 31 -4.75 -10.77 -7.18
N TRP A 32 -3.83 -11.28 -7.98
CA TRP A 32 -2.40 -11.04 -7.81
C TRP A 32 -1.91 -10.04 -8.86
N ILE A 33 -1.14 -9.04 -8.40
CA ILE A 33 -0.51 -8.02 -9.24
C ILE A 33 1.00 -8.18 -9.08
N PRO A 34 1.69 -8.71 -10.08
CA PRO A 34 3.15 -8.85 -10.07
C PRO A 34 3.82 -7.48 -10.25
N VAL A 35 4.55 -7.04 -9.26
CA VAL A 35 5.35 -5.80 -9.34
C VAL A 35 6.82 -6.15 -9.36
N LEU A 36 7.65 -5.32 -10.01
CA LEU A 36 9.08 -5.46 -9.86
C LEU A 36 9.50 -5.01 -8.46
N PRO A 37 10.48 -5.67 -7.83
CA PRO A 37 10.99 -5.24 -6.52
C PRO A 37 11.38 -3.77 -6.51
N ASN A 38 11.04 -3.06 -5.42
CA ASN A 38 11.34 -1.63 -5.21
C ASN A 38 10.66 -0.66 -6.20
N THR A 39 9.58 -1.06 -6.86
CA THR A 39 8.79 -0.16 -7.72
C THR A 39 7.48 0.31 -7.09
N ASP A 40 7.28 0.03 -5.81
CA ASP A 40 6.04 0.35 -5.06
C ASP A 40 5.71 1.84 -5.12
N ALA A 41 6.71 2.72 -4.95
CA ALA A 41 6.51 4.16 -5.03
C ALA A 41 5.98 4.61 -6.40
N ALA A 42 6.44 3.99 -7.49
CA ALA A 42 5.97 4.31 -8.83
C ALA A 42 4.50 3.89 -9.03
N LEU A 43 4.13 2.71 -8.51
CA LEU A 43 2.74 2.24 -8.51
C LEU A 43 1.84 3.21 -7.73
N GLN A 44 2.25 3.56 -6.52
CA GLN A 44 1.49 4.45 -5.63
C GLN A 44 1.31 5.85 -6.21
N LEU A 45 2.35 6.44 -6.79
CA LEU A 45 2.27 7.74 -7.47
C LEU A 45 1.33 7.70 -8.68
N ALA A 46 1.35 6.62 -9.46
CA ALA A 46 0.46 6.48 -10.60
C ALA A 46 -1.01 6.24 -10.21
N ILE A 47 -1.26 5.61 -9.06
CA ILE A 47 -2.59 5.52 -8.45
C ILE A 47 -3.05 6.93 -8.04
N ALA A 48 -2.23 7.68 -7.31
CA ALA A 48 -2.53 9.06 -6.92
C ALA A 48 -2.82 9.95 -8.13
N TYR A 49 -1.99 9.85 -9.18
CA TYR A 49 -2.23 10.58 -10.44
C TYR A 49 -3.61 10.25 -11.03
N THR A 50 -3.99 8.99 -11.05
CA THR A 50 -5.29 8.55 -11.59
C THR A 50 -6.43 9.17 -10.78
N TRP A 51 -6.39 9.10 -9.46
CA TRP A 51 -7.40 9.70 -8.60
C TRP A 51 -7.49 11.22 -8.74
N ILE A 52 -6.36 11.90 -8.82
CA ILE A 52 -6.33 13.36 -9.02
C ILE A 52 -6.98 13.74 -10.37
N LYS A 53 -6.68 13.00 -11.44
CA LYS A 53 -7.23 13.29 -12.77
C LYS A 53 -8.70 12.93 -12.91
N GLU A 54 -9.15 11.90 -12.21
CA GLU A 54 -10.53 11.41 -12.28
C GLU A 54 -11.42 12.02 -11.16
N GLY A 55 -10.83 12.77 -10.22
CA GLY A 55 -11.56 13.38 -9.10
C GLY A 55 -12.15 12.34 -8.14
N THR A 56 -11.52 11.19 -7.99
CA THR A 56 -12.03 10.06 -7.21
C THR A 56 -11.36 9.92 -5.83
N TYR A 57 -10.93 11.03 -5.26
CA TYR A 57 -10.37 11.12 -3.90
C TYR A 57 -11.28 11.96 -2.99
N ASP A 58 -11.11 11.83 -1.70
CA ASP A 58 -11.94 12.47 -0.68
C ASP A 58 -11.44 13.89 -0.36
N GLN A 59 -11.83 14.87 -1.16
CA GLN A 59 -11.43 16.27 -0.98
C GLN A 59 -11.88 16.80 0.39
N ALA A 60 -13.10 16.51 0.81
CA ALA A 60 -13.64 17.00 2.08
C ALA A 60 -12.83 16.48 3.29
N TYR A 61 -12.37 15.23 3.22
CA TYR A 61 -11.47 14.68 4.23
C TYR A 61 -10.11 15.39 4.22
N LEU A 62 -9.53 15.57 3.04
CA LEU A 62 -8.22 16.23 2.90
C LEU A 62 -8.25 17.68 3.41
N ASP A 63 -9.31 18.41 3.14
CA ASP A 63 -9.46 19.81 3.59
C ASP A 63 -9.44 19.96 5.12
N THR A 64 -9.84 18.90 5.84
CA THR A 64 -9.95 18.93 7.30
C THR A 64 -8.86 18.15 8.04
N HIS A 65 -8.22 17.17 7.39
CA HIS A 65 -7.32 16.23 8.03
C HIS A 65 -5.90 16.19 7.41
N ALA A 66 -5.66 16.90 6.31
CA ALA A 66 -4.37 16.89 5.65
C ALA A 66 -3.75 18.28 5.53
N VAL A 67 -2.43 18.32 5.57
CA VAL A 67 -1.65 19.53 5.29
C VAL A 67 -0.71 19.25 4.12
N GLY A 68 -0.64 20.19 3.16
CA GLY A 68 0.30 20.07 2.04
C GLY A 68 -0.19 19.21 0.86
N PHE A 69 -1.47 18.85 0.80
CA PHE A 69 -2.01 18.08 -0.32
C PHE A 69 -1.80 18.77 -1.66
N GLU A 70 -1.92 20.09 -1.75
CA GLU A 70 -1.71 20.82 -3.01
C GLU A 70 -0.26 20.71 -3.51
N ASN A 71 0.72 20.67 -2.61
CA ASN A 71 2.13 20.45 -2.98
C ASN A 71 2.31 19.02 -3.52
N PHE A 72 1.72 18.02 -2.88
CA PHE A 72 1.73 16.64 -3.34
C PHE A 72 1.05 16.51 -4.71
N ARG A 73 -0.11 17.11 -4.88
CA ARG A 73 -0.83 17.15 -6.15
C ARG A 73 -0.01 17.79 -7.25
N HIS A 74 0.63 18.93 -6.97
CA HIS A 74 1.52 19.62 -7.91
C HIS A 74 2.67 18.71 -8.36
N TYR A 75 3.34 18.05 -7.42
CA TYR A 75 4.40 17.08 -7.71
C TYR A 75 3.89 15.91 -8.57
N VAL A 76 2.79 15.27 -8.18
CA VAL A 76 2.22 14.13 -8.90
C VAL A 76 1.84 14.49 -10.34
N LEU A 77 1.36 15.70 -10.56
CA LEU A 77 1.02 16.20 -11.89
C LEU A 77 2.24 16.64 -12.71
N GLY A 78 3.45 16.60 -12.14
CA GLY A 78 4.68 16.96 -12.81
C GLY A 78 5.03 18.45 -12.77
N GLY A 79 4.40 19.21 -11.91
CA GLY A 79 4.64 20.64 -11.81
C GLY A 79 6.01 21.00 -11.21
N GLU A 80 6.60 20.09 -10.43
CA GLU A 80 7.90 20.31 -9.78
C GLU A 80 9.08 19.88 -10.67
N ASP A 81 8.97 18.71 -11.31
CA ASP A 81 10.07 18.09 -12.07
C ASP A 81 9.78 17.95 -13.58
N GLY A 82 8.67 18.47 -14.05
CA GLY A 82 8.23 18.36 -15.45
C GLY A 82 7.76 16.96 -15.85
N VAL A 83 7.67 16.00 -14.92
CA VAL A 83 7.37 14.61 -15.21
C VAL A 83 6.06 14.18 -14.52
N PRO A 84 4.91 14.21 -15.22
CA PRO A 84 3.67 13.69 -14.67
C PRO A 84 3.76 12.18 -14.35
N LYS A 85 3.35 11.79 -13.14
CA LYS A 85 3.45 10.42 -12.63
C LYS A 85 2.32 9.53 -13.17
N THR A 86 2.11 9.55 -14.48
CA THR A 86 1.01 8.84 -15.15
C THR A 86 1.15 7.32 -15.02
N PRO A 87 0.03 6.55 -15.15
CA PRO A 87 0.14 5.09 -15.28
C PRO A 87 1.05 4.64 -16.43
N LYS A 88 1.13 5.41 -17.51
CA LYS A 88 2.05 5.11 -18.63
C LYS A 88 3.52 5.37 -18.29
N TRP A 89 3.80 6.35 -17.44
CA TRP A 89 5.13 6.57 -16.89
C TRP A 89 5.54 5.40 -15.99
N ALA A 90 4.68 4.95 -15.09
CA ALA A 90 4.95 3.83 -14.18
C ALA A 90 5.04 2.48 -14.90
N GLU A 91 4.34 2.29 -16.01
CA GLU A 91 4.36 1.05 -16.80
C GLU A 91 5.77 0.59 -17.20
N ARG A 92 6.70 1.53 -17.37
CA ARG A 92 8.08 1.23 -17.76
C ARG A 92 8.87 0.45 -16.72
N ILE A 93 8.48 0.56 -15.45
CA ILE A 93 9.23 0.03 -14.31
C ILE A 93 8.38 -0.78 -13.35
N CYS A 94 7.08 -0.93 -13.58
CA CYS A 94 6.17 -1.59 -12.64
C CYS A 94 5.26 -2.60 -13.36
N VAL A 95 4.01 -2.24 -13.55
CA VAL A 95 2.98 -3.10 -14.16
C VAL A 95 2.27 -2.35 -15.28
N PRO A 96 1.57 -3.06 -16.20
CA PRO A 96 0.85 -2.41 -17.30
C PRO A 96 -0.08 -1.29 -16.85
N SER A 97 -0.10 -0.19 -17.59
CA SER A 97 -0.86 1.02 -17.24
C SER A 97 -2.37 0.77 -17.04
N TYR A 98 -2.94 -0.17 -17.78
CA TYR A 98 -4.34 -0.57 -17.59
C TYR A 98 -4.58 -1.26 -16.25
N THR A 99 -3.62 -2.03 -15.75
CA THR A 99 -3.69 -2.67 -14.43
C THR A 99 -3.67 -1.62 -13.33
N ILE A 100 -2.80 -0.61 -13.44
CA ILE A 100 -2.72 0.52 -12.49
C ILE A 100 -4.05 1.27 -12.44
N LYS A 101 -4.61 1.62 -13.61
CA LYS A 101 -5.90 2.30 -13.69
C LYS A 101 -7.04 1.47 -13.10
N ALA A 102 -7.07 0.17 -13.41
CA ALA A 102 -8.08 -0.73 -12.86
C ALA A 102 -8.00 -0.82 -11.34
N LEU A 103 -6.78 -0.95 -10.79
CA LEU A 103 -6.55 -0.97 -9.34
C LEU A 103 -6.97 0.35 -8.68
N ALA A 104 -6.57 1.49 -9.25
CA ALA A 104 -6.92 2.81 -8.73
C ALA A 104 -8.44 3.02 -8.68
N ARG A 105 -9.16 2.69 -9.74
CA ARG A 105 -10.62 2.81 -9.82
C ARG A 105 -11.33 1.83 -8.90
N TYR A 106 -10.84 0.58 -8.82
CA TYR A 106 -11.38 -0.41 -7.90
C TYR A 106 -11.23 0.06 -6.46
N TRP A 107 -10.06 0.57 -6.09
CA TRP A 107 -9.83 1.10 -4.74
C TRP A 107 -10.73 2.29 -4.42
N ALA A 108 -10.84 3.27 -5.32
CA ALA A 108 -11.70 4.43 -5.11
C ALA A 108 -13.21 4.09 -4.98
N ALA A 109 -13.64 2.94 -5.53
CA ALA A 109 -15.02 2.49 -5.48
C ALA A 109 -15.37 1.64 -4.24
N HIS A 110 -14.38 1.28 -3.42
CA HIS A 110 -14.55 0.37 -2.28
C HIS A 110 -13.86 0.91 -1.03
N ALA A 111 -14.32 0.48 0.13
CA ALA A 111 -13.58 0.66 1.38
C ALA A 111 -12.40 -0.33 1.38
N VAL A 112 -11.17 0.20 1.39
CA VAL A 112 -9.95 -0.61 1.26
C VAL A 112 -9.04 -0.39 2.46
N SER A 113 -8.65 -1.47 3.10
CA SER A 113 -7.58 -1.47 4.09
C SER A 113 -6.29 -2.00 3.47
N ILE A 114 -5.17 -1.37 3.78
CA ILE A 114 -3.85 -1.84 3.39
C ILE A 114 -3.25 -2.67 4.52
N ALA A 115 -2.76 -3.84 4.19
CA ALA A 115 -2.03 -4.70 5.10
C ALA A 115 -0.64 -5.02 4.54
N HIS A 116 0.38 -4.83 5.34
CA HIS A 116 1.74 -5.20 4.97
C HIS A 116 2.50 -5.84 6.14
N CYS A 117 3.51 -6.62 5.80
CA CYS A 117 4.44 -7.21 6.78
C CYS A 117 5.74 -6.41 6.85
N ASN A 118 6.57 -6.74 7.85
CA ASN A 118 7.93 -6.24 7.93
C ASN A 118 8.78 -6.84 6.81
N GLY A 119 9.16 -6.06 5.82
CA GLY A 119 10.01 -6.53 4.72
C GLY A 119 9.84 -5.75 3.43
N GLY A 120 10.53 -6.22 2.40
CA GLY A 120 10.45 -5.67 1.05
C GLY A 120 10.92 -4.22 0.95
N SER A 121 10.33 -3.50 0.03
CA SER A 121 10.66 -2.11 -0.30
C SER A 121 10.45 -1.13 0.86
N PHE A 122 9.61 -1.48 1.84
CA PHE A 122 9.33 -0.62 3.00
C PHE A 122 10.45 -0.56 4.03
N ILE A 123 11.39 -1.50 4.04
CA ILE A 123 12.51 -1.52 5.00
C ILE A 123 13.85 -1.96 4.42
N ARG A 124 13.89 -2.45 3.18
CA ARG A 124 15.07 -3.08 2.60
C ARG A 124 15.53 -2.46 1.27
N SER A 125 15.22 -1.20 1.07
CA SER A 125 15.65 -0.43 -0.10
C SER A 125 16.29 0.89 0.30
N CYS A 126 17.03 1.51 -0.62
CA CYS A 126 17.70 2.80 -0.38
C CYS A 126 16.72 3.92 -0.02
N PHE A 127 15.49 3.86 -0.52
CA PHE A 127 14.45 4.87 -0.31
C PHE A 127 13.19 4.27 0.30
N ALA A 128 13.35 3.33 1.24
CA ALA A 128 12.25 2.61 1.89
C ALA A 128 11.18 3.51 2.55
N HIS A 129 11.54 4.72 2.94
CA HIS A 129 10.60 5.69 3.51
C HIS A 129 9.61 6.24 2.46
N GLU A 130 9.95 6.27 1.18
CA GLU A 130 9.06 6.83 0.15
C GLU A 130 7.80 5.99 -0.06
N PRO A 131 7.86 4.68 -0.30
CA PRO A 131 6.62 3.88 -0.40
C PRO A 131 5.80 3.90 0.89
N ALA A 132 6.43 3.98 2.07
CA ALA A 132 5.72 4.08 3.34
C ALA A 132 4.96 5.41 3.48
N ARG A 133 5.58 6.53 3.11
CA ARG A 133 4.92 7.85 3.08
C ARG A 133 3.78 7.90 2.07
N LEU A 134 3.99 7.34 0.88
CA LEU A 134 2.99 7.30 -0.18
C LEU A 134 1.78 6.43 0.20
N GLU A 135 1.99 5.35 0.94
CA GLU A 135 0.88 4.53 1.46
C GLU A 135 -0.03 5.36 2.36
N VAL A 136 0.54 6.13 3.29
CA VAL A 136 -0.22 7.05 4.15
C VAL A 136 -0.93 8.13 3.32
N ALA A 137 -0.25 8.69 2.32
CA ALA A 137 -0.85 9.69 1.43
C ALA A 137 -2.05 9.13 0.66
N LEU A 138 -1.94 7.93 0.10
CA LEU A 138 -3.04 7.26 -0.60
C LEU A 138 -4.22 6.96 0.33
N LEU A 139 -3.95 6.46 1.53
CA LEU A 139 -5.01 6.24 2.53
C LEU A 139 -5.66 7.56 2.95
N GLY A 140 -4.88 8.63 3.11
CA GLY A 140 -5.41 9.98 3.35
C GLY A 140 -6.33 10.45 2.22
N MET A 141 -5.97 10.20 0.96
CA MET A 141 -6.81 10.54 -0.20
C MET A 141 -8.13 9.74 -0.23
N GLN A 142 -8.24 8.65 0.49
CA GLN A 142 -9.45 7.82 0.60
C GLN A 142 -10.12 7.93 1.98
N GLY A 143 -9.65 8.83 2.85
CA GLY A 143 -10.25 9.07 4.16
C GLY A 143 -9.86 8.02 5.20
N VAL A 144 -8.56 7.89 5.49
CA VAL A 144 -8.04 6.97 6.51
C VAL A 144 -8.76 7.13 7.85
N GLY A 145 -9.09 6.01 8.48
CA GLY A 145 -9.88 5.98 9.72
C GLY A 145 -11.39 5.92 9.51
N LYS A 146 -11.88 6.10 8.29
CA LYS A 146 -13.26 5.76 7.96
C LYS A 146 -13.46 4.23 8.04
N PRO A 147 -14.68 3.73 8.25
CA PRO A 147 -14.94 2.29 8.26
C PRO A 147 -14.36 1.57 7.03
N GLY A 148 -13.46 0.62 7.25
CA GLY A 148 -12.79 -0.14 6.20
C GLY A 148 -11.59 0.55 5.52
N ALA A 149 -11.28 1.80 5.83
CA ALA A 149 -10.13 2.52 5.28
C ALA A 149 -9.00 2.63 6.32
N ASN A 150 -8.23 1.57 6.49
CA ASN A 150 -7.23 1.45 7.54
C ASN A 150 -5.90 0.93 7.01
N GLN A 151 -4.85 1.15 7.80
CA GLN A 151 -3.55 0.54 7.63
C GLN A 151 -3.26 -0.36 8.83
N PHE A 152 -2.74 -1.56 8.59
CA PHE A 152 -2.30 -2.42 9.67
C PHE A 152 -1.13 -3.32 9.25
N LYS A 153 -0.30 -3.66 10.23
CA LYS A 153 0.81 -4.58 10.09
C LYS A 153 0.49 -5.93 10.72
N PHE A 154 0.79 -7.01 10.02
CA PHE A 154 0.56 -8.36 10.54
C PHE A 154 1.61 -8.86 11.53
N MET A 155 2.74 -8.21 11.63
CA MET A 155 3.91 -8.70 12.36
C MET A 155 4.49 -7.62 13.28
N GLU A 156 3.65 -7.07 14.15
CA GLU A 156 4.15 -6.23 15.24
C GLU A 156 4.31 -7.09 16.49
N TRP A 157 5.54 -7.19 16.95
CA TRP A 157 5.92 -7.95 18.15
C TRP A 157 5.18 -7.48 19.41
N THR A 158 4.71 -6.25 19.42
CA THR A 158 3.99 -5.64 20.54
C THR A 158 2.50 -5.95 20.57
N LEU A 159 1.91 -6.39 19.48
CA LEU A 159 0.46 -6.60 19.37
C LEU A 159 -0.02 -7.83 20.15
N PHE A 160 0.83 -8.81 20.37
CA PHE A 160 0.48 -10.09 20.99
C PHE A 160 1.11 -10.33 22.36
N GLY A 161 1.76 -9.31 22.93
CA GLY A 161 2.42 -9.45 24.21
C GLY A 161 3.33 -10.70 24.23
N ILE A 162 4.57 -10.59 23.75
CA ILE A 162 5.50 -11.70 23.87
C ILE A 162 5.68 -11.94 25.37
N PRO A 163 5.31 -13.12 25.90
CA PRO A 163 5.59 -13.40 27.31
C PRO A 163 7.10 -13.25 27.56
N THR A 164 7.44 -12.53 28.62
CA THR A 164 8.81 -12.47 29.10
C THR A 164 9.25 -13.91 29.39
N LEU A 165 10.14 -14.43 28.57
CA LEU A 165 10.78 -15.69 28.86
C LEU A 165 11.78 -15.50 30.00
N ASP A 166 11.86 -16.47 30.90
CA ASP A 166 12.90 -16.50 31.91
C ASP A 166 14.28 -16.44 31.23
N PRO A 167 15.26 -15.78 31.84
CA PRO A 167 16.62 -15.76 31.30
C PRO A 167 17.12 -17.18 31.05
N LEU A 168 17.73 -17.39 29.90
CA LEU A 168 18.37 -18.67 29.61
C LEU A 168 19.41 -18.97 30.71
N PRO A 169 19.51 -20.21 31.15
CA PRO A 169 20.59 -20.59 32.11
C PRO A 169 21.95 -20.24 31.50
N PRO A 170 22.95 -19.87 32.34
CA PRO A 170 24.27 -19.55 31.85
C PRO A 170 24.84 -20.72 31.02
N SER A 171 25.36 -20.38 29.84
CA SER A 171 26.00 -21.36 28.97
C SER A 171 27.20 -21.99 29.70
N VAL A 172 27.16 -23.30 29.88
CA VAL A 172 28.28 -24.07 30.44
C VAL A 172 29.21 -24.42 29.26
N HIS A 173 30.24 -23.64 29.06
CA HIS A 173 31.36 -23.94 28.17
C HIS A 173 32.58 -24.27 29.01
#